data_98464da880671225d823352834036fc6
#
_entry.id   98464da880671225d823352834036fc6
#
_cell.length_a   1.000
_cell.length_b   1.000
_cell.length_c   1.000
_cell.angle_alpha   90.00
_cell.angle_beta   90.00
_cell.angle_gamma   90.00
#
_symmetry.space_group_name_H-M   'P 1'
#
loop_
_entity.id
_entity.type
_entity.pdbx_description
1 polymer ?
#
loop_
_entity_poly.entity_id
_entity_poly.type
_entity_poly.pdbx_seq_one_letter_code
_entity_poly.pdbx_strand_id
1 'polypeptide(L)'
;MLPQILPLAAFAATVSAHGLILSPTPRGPGDASVAACGQSVVDNVKNDKTSHVEGLPELAAADPDYKADECNVWLCKGLQYGDNTANVQTYTAGQSVPIEVQLSIPHVGSANVSIVDTKTDTIIGSPLLSWPSGYADERQFYAHTTPANQTKFNVTIPDDLGTQCSEAGACVIQWWWYGTGARQTYESCIDFTVA
;
A
#
# COMPACT_ATOMS: atom_id res chain seq x y z
N MET A 1 12.31 -54.30 -19.74
CA MET A 1 12.48 -53.33 -18.66
C MET A 1 12.21 -51.95 -19.23
N LEU A 2 11.01 -51.37 -18.99
CA LEU A 2 10.69 -50.02 -19.42
C LEU A 2 11.22 -49.03 -18.32
N PRO A 3 11.89 -47.96 -18.71
CA PRO A 3 12.27 -46.92 -17.73
C PRO A 3 11.03 -46.17 -17.26
N GLN A 4 10.81 -46.15 -15.94
CA GLN A 4 9.80 -45.28 -15.32
C GLN A 4 10.33 -43.86 -15.34
N ILE A 5 9.68 -42.98 -16.12
CA ILE A 5 9.90 -41.56 -16.11
C ILE A 5 9.07 -40.99 -14.91
N LEU A 6 9.72 -40.65 -13.78
CA LEU A 6 9.06 -39.90 -12.72
C LEU A 6 8.79 -38.45 -13.22
N PRO A 7 7.56 -37.97 -13.11
CA PRO A 7 7.30 -36.58 -13.39
C PRO A 7 7.99 -35.70 -12.31
N LEU A 8 8.86 -34.81 -12.74
CA LEU A 8 9.42 -33.77 -11.91
C LEU A 8 8.31 -32.73 -11.66
N ALA A 9 7.68 -32.77 -10.50
CA ALA A 9 6.74 -31.74 -10.11
C ALA A 9 7.55 -30.46 -9.83
N ALA A 10 7.49 -29.50 -10.75
CA ALA A 10 8.01 -28.16 -10.53
C ALA A 10 7.11 -27.49 -9.48
N PHE A 11 7.58 -27.40 -8.26
CA PHE A 11 6.99 -26.50 -7.26
C PHE A 11 7.27 -25.06 -7.73
N ALA A 12 6.26 -24.39 -8.25
CA ALA A 12 6.30 -22.94 -8.39
C ALA A 12 6.30 -22.37 -6.96
N ALA A 13 7.46 -21.96 -6.46
CA ALA A 13 7.54 -21.16 -5.25
C ALA A 13 6.86 -19.82 -5.57
N THR A 14 5.69 -19.57 -5.02
CA THR A 14 5.09 -18.25 -5.03
C THR A 14 5.94 -17.37 -4.10
N VAL A 15 6.86 -16.62 -4.69
CA VAL A 15 7.64 -15.63 -3.96
C VAL A 15 6.71 -14.45 -3.79
N SER A 16 6.23 -14.23 -2.57
CA SER A 16 5.36 -13.11 -2.21
C SER A 16 6.22 -12.02 -1.58
N ALA A 17 6.26 -10.83 -2.16
CA ALA A 17 6.86 -9.66 -1.53
C ALA A 17 5.95 -9.11 -0.42
N HIS A 18 6.50 -8.36 0.54
CA HIS A 18 5.73 -7.86 1.66
C HIS A 18 6.29 -6.54 2.17
N GLY A 19 5.41 -5.54 2.29
CA GLY A 19 5.78 -4.24 2.84
C GLY A 19 4.59 -3.39 3.27
N LEU A 20 4.80 -2.51 4.24
CA LEU A 20 3.80 -1.54 4.72
C LEU A 20 4.46 -0.35 5.41
N ILE A 21 3.73 0.76 5.56
CA ILE A 21 4.11 1.85 6.46
C ILE A 21 3.96 1.38 7.91
N LEU A 22 4.98 1.64 8.74
CA LEU A 22 4.92 1.44 10.19
C LEU A 22 4.52 2.72 10.93
N SER A 23 5.01 3.86 10.44
CA SER A 23 4.77 5.17 11.06
C SER A 23 4.79 6.27 9.99
N PRO A 24 3.88 7.25 10.10
CA PRO A 24 2.70 7.35 10.98
C PRO A 24 1.75 6.16 10.81
N THR A 25 0.81 5.97 11.77
CA THR A 25 -0.13 4.85 11.74
C THR A 25 -0.94 4.83 10.45
N PRO A 26 -0.81 3.81 9.61
CA PRO A 26 -1.58 3.70 8.37
C PRO A 26 -2.98 3.18 8.63
N ARG A 27 -3.84 3.22 7.58
CA ARG A 27 -5.15 2.56 7.62
C ARG A 27 -5.01 1.08 7.96
N GLY A 28 -5.86 0.65 8.88
CA GLY A 28 -6.08 -0.75 9.20
C GLY A 28 -7.50 -1.20 8.84
N PRO A 29 -7.74 -2.52 8.76
CA PRO A 29 -9.04 -3.08 8.46
C PRO A 29 -9.98 -3.05 9.65
N GLY A 30 -11.28 -2.81 9.39
CA GLY A 30 -12.35 -2.84 10.38
C GLY A 30 -13.71 -3.06 9.75
N ASP A 31 -14.79 -2.72 10.49
CA ASP A 31 -16.17 -3.02 10.10
C ASP A 31 -16.64 -2.19 8.89
N ALA A 32 -16.17 -0.95 8.74
CA ALA A 32 -16.46 -0.13 7.57
C ALA A 32 -15.82 -0.73 6.29
N SER A 33 -14.62 -1.27 6.41
CA SER A 33 -13.95 -1.99 5.31
C SER A 33 -14.70 -3.28 4.95
N VAL A 34 -15.23 -4.03 5.93
CA VAL A 34 -16.08 -5.20 5.68
C VAL A 34 -17.37 -4.78 4.97
N ALA A 35 -18.03 -3.72 5.45
CA ALA A 35 -19.30 -3.25 4.88
C ALA A 35 -19.17 -2.75 3.43
N ALA A 36 -18.00 -2.25 3.02
CA ALA A 36 -17.72 -1.78 1.66
C ALA A 36 -17.15 -2.88 0.76
N CYS A 37 -16.12 -3.59 1.22
CA CYS A 37 -15.30 -4.49 0.40
C CYS A 37 -15.62 -5.97 0.55
N GLY A 38 -16.44 -6.33 1.54
CA GLY A 38 -16.75 -7.73 1.90
C GLY A 38 -15.73 -8.34 2.87
N GLN A 39 -16.16 -9.41 3.51
CA GLN A 39 -15.36 -10.10 4.54
C GLN A 39 -14.07 -10.72 3.98
N SER A 40 -14.15 -11.25 2.74
CA SER A 40 -13.03 -11.96 2.11
C SER A 40 -11.81 -11.06 1.87
N VAL A 41 -12.02 -9.83 1.43
CA VAL A 41 -10.97 -8.82 1.24
C VAL A 41 -10.34 -8.45 2.58
N VAL A 42 -11.18 -8.18 3.57
CA VAL A 42 -10.74 -7.76 4.89
C VAL A 42 -9.97 -8.87 5.61
N ASP A 43 -10.39 -10.11 5.50
CA ASP A 43 -9.68 -11.25 6.07
C ASP A 43 -8.32 -11.47 5.41
N ASN A 44 -8.22 -11.27 4.10
CA ASN A 44 -6.94 -11.32 3.39
C ASN A 44 -5.95 -10.31 3.98
N VAL A 45 -6.37 -9.03 4.13
CA VAL A 45 -5.52 -7.97 4.68
C VAL A 45 -5.24 -8.16 6.18
N LYS A 46 -6.20 -8.69 6.96
CA LYS A 46 -5.98 -9.01 8.38
C LYS A 46 -4.96 -10.12 8.58
N ASN A 47 -5.01 -11.15 7.75
CA ASN A 47 -4.09 -12.28 7.81
C ASN A 47 -2.66 -11.89 7.42
N ASP A 48 -2.52 -10.96 6.49
CA ASP A 48 -1.25 -10.40 6.08
C ASP A 48 -1.37 -8.93 5.68
N LYS A 49 -1.07 -8.05 6.62
CA LYS A 49 -1.08 -6.59 6.39
C LYS A 49 -0.06 -6.13 5.35
N THR A 50 0.97 -6.92 5.12
CA THR A 50 2.06 -6.63 4.18
C THR A 50 1.77 -7.14 2.77
N SER A 51 0.63 -7.84 2.55
CA SER A 51 0.23 -8.46 1.28
C SER A 51 0.11 -7.46 0.13
N HIS A 52 0.16 -7.99 -1.09
CA HIS A 52 -0.05 -7.23 -2.32
C HIS A 52 -1.54 -7.04 -2.64
N VAL A 53 -1.84 -6.16 -3.61
CA VAL A 53 -3.21 -5.79 -4.00
C VAL A 53 -3.80 -6.81 -4.98
N GLU A 54 -2.98 -7.39 -5.85
CA GLU A 54 -3.42 -8.40 -6.82
C GLU A 54 -4.07 -9.58 -6.11
N GLY A 55 -5.22 -10.01 -6.62
CA GLY A 55 -6.09 -11.01 -5.98
C GLY A 55 -7.20 -10.39 -5.13
N LEU A 56 -7.06 -9.16 -4.61
CA LEU A 56 -8.17 -8.50 -3.90
C LEU A 56 -9.37 -8.20 -4.82
N PRO A 57 -9.19 -7.80 -6.10
CA PRO A 57 -10.33 -7.62 -7.02
C PRO A 57 -11.18 -8.88 -7.18
N GLU A 58 -10.54 -10.06 -7.30
CA GLU A 58 -11.25 -11.34 -7.44
C GLU A 58 -11.95 -11.73 -6.14
N LEU A 59 -11.33 -11.49 -4.97
CA LEU A 59 -11.96 -11.72 -3.67
C LEU A 59 -13.17 -10.80 -3.48
N ALA A 60 -13.05 -9.52 -3.82
CA ALA A 60 -14.14 -8.56 -3.77
C ALA A 60 -15.29 -8.98 -4.69
N ALA A 61 -15.01 -9.28 -5.96
CA ALA A 61 -16.04 -9.67 -6.93
C ALA A 61 -16.76 -10.98 -6.57
N ALA A 62 -16.14 -11.86 -5.78
CA ALA A 62 -16.74 -13.09 -5.31
C ALA A 62 -17.54 -12.91 -4.01
N ASP A 63 -17.40 -11.79 -3.31
CA ASP A 63 -18.10 -11.52 -2.05
C ASP A 63 -19.49 -10.91 -2.33
N PRO A 64 -20.59 -11.49 -1.82
CA PRO A 64 -21.95 -11.00 -2.09
C PRO A 64 -22.22 -9.62 -1.47
N ASP A 65 -21.44 -9.21 -0.48
CA ASP A 65 -21.60 -7.94 0.23
C ASP A 65 -20.70 -6.82 -0.35
N TYR A 66 -19.93 -7.13 -1.41
CA TYR A 66 -19.07 -6.16 -2.08
C TYR A 66 -19.85 -5.03 -2.75
N LYS A 67 -19.46 -3.80 -2.48
CA LYS A 67 -20.05 -2.60 -3.05
C LYS A 67 -19.01 -1.85 -3.87
N ALA A 68 -19.05 -2.03 -5.18
CA ALA A 68 -18.07 -1.45 -6.11
C ALA A 68 -17.98 0.08 -6.03
N ASP A 69 -19.09 0.76 -5.68
CA ASP A 69 -19.13 2.23 -5.56
C ASP A 69 -18.51 2.74 -4.25
N GLU A 70 -18.33 1.87 -3.25
CA GLU A 70 -17.80 2.23 -1.93
C GLU A 70 -16.38 1.66 -1.70
N CYS A 71 -15.99 0.61 -2.43
CA CYS A 71 -14.72 -0.08 -2.26
C CYS A 71 -13.86 -0.03 -3.52
N ASN A 72 -12.77 0.74 -3.47
CA ASN A 72 -11.68 0.66 -4.42
C ASN A 72 -10.49 -0.09 -3.82
N VAL A 73 -10.30 -1.36 -4.20
CA VAL A 73 -9.20 -2.18 -3.68
C VAL A 73 -7.81 -1.71 -4.13
N TRP A 74 -7.75 -0.86 -5.18
CA TRP A 74 -6.51 -0.25 -5.67
C TRP A 74 -6.17 1.07 -4.96
N LEU A 75 -7.02 1.50 -4.02
CA LEU A 75 -6.73 2.59 -3.11
C LEU A 75 -6.66 2.06 -1.69
N CYS A 76 -5.50 2.12 -1.07
CA CYS A 76 -5.31 1.69 0.32
C CYS A 76 -5.75 0.23 0.59
N LYS A 77 -5.72 -0.65 -0.41
CA LYS A 77 -6.26 -2.04 -0.34
C LYS A 77 -7.75 -2.12 -0.02
N GLY A 78 -8.53 -1.10 -0.37
CA GLY A 78 -9.95 -1.01 -0.02
C GLY A 78 -10.24 -0.63 1.44
N LEU A 79 -9.21 -0.37 2.25
CA LEU A 79 -9.38 -0.01 3.66
C LEU A 79 -10.05 1.36 3.81
N GLN A 80 -11.11 1.40 4.60
CA GLN A 80 -12.00 2.55 4.71
C GLN A 80 -11.56 3.54 5.79
N TYR A 81 -11.75 4.84 5.52
CA TYR A 81 -11.54 5.91 6.49
C TYR A 81 -12.37 5.71 7.77
N GLY A 82 -13.60 5.19 7.65
CA GLY A 82 -14.50 4.98 8.79
C GLY A 82 -13.90 4.12 9.92
N ASP A 83 -12.99 3.20 9.59
CA ASP A 83 -12.27 2.37 10.56
C ASP A 83 -11.06 3.09 11.17
N ASN A 84 -10.66 4.25 10.62
CA ASN A 84 -9.35 4.87 10.86
C ASN A 84 -9.44 6.32 11.37
N THR A 85 -10.61 6.77 11.78
CA THR A 85 -10.86 8.15 12.24
C THR A 85 -9.96 8.59 13.40
N ALA A 86 -9.51 7.65 14.23
CA ALA A 86 -8.58 7.92 15.33
C ALA A 86 -7.11 8.03 14.89
N ASN A 87 -6.78 7.67 13.65
CA ASN A 87 -5.41 7.66 13.13
C ASN A 87 -5.08 8.91 12.30
N VAL A 88 -6.04 9.81 12.09
CA VAL A 88 -5.86 11.04 11.28
C VAL A 88 -4.75 11.89 11.84
N GLN A 89 -3.79 12.25 10.99
CA GLN A 89 -2.72 13.18 11.32
C GLN A 89 -3.15 14.61 10.94
N THR A 90 -2.68 15.60 11.67
CA THR A 90 -2.85 17.01 11.28
C THR A 90 -1.49 17.59 10.98
N TYR A 91 -1.33 18.12 9.77
CA TYR A 91 -0.09 18.73 9.31
C TYR A 91 -0.31 20.19 8.91
N THR A 92 0.78 20.91 8.74
CA THR A 92 0.78 22.26 8.17
C THR A 92 1.53 22.26 6.85
N ALA A 93 1.21 23.21 5.98
CA ALA A 93 1.95 23.46 4.75
C ALA A 93 3.46 23.62 5.03
N GLY A 94 4.30 23.01 4.19
CA GLY A 94 5.76 23.00 4.37
C GLY A 94 6.28 22.06 5.47
N GLN A 95 5.41 21.39 6.23
CA GLN A 95 5.85 20.49 7.31
C GLN A 95 6.56 19.26 6.76
N SER A 96 7.71 18.92 7.37
CA SER A 96 8.43 17.67 7.11
C SER A 96 7.85 16.54 7.96
N VAL A 97 7.41 15.47 7.30
CA VAL A 97 6.77 14.31 7.92
C VAL A 97 7.70 13.10 7.79
N PRO A 98 8.18 12.53 8.90
CA PRO A 98 8.96 11.31 8.87
C PRO A 98 8.06 10.11 8.58
N ILE A 99 8.51 9.24 7.69
CA ILE A 99 7.83 7.98 7.33
C ILE A 99 8.80 6.82 7.54
N GLU A 100 8.30 5.77 8.17
CA GLU A 100 9.00 4.51 8.32
C GLU A 100 8.23 3.39 7.62
N VAL A 101 8.93 2.65 6.74
CA VAL A 101 8.39 1.53 5.96
C VAL A 101 9.09 0.25 6.40
N GLN A 102 8.33 -0.82 6.58
CA GLN A 102 8.84 -2.17 6.69
C GLN A 102 8.88 -2.81 5.29
N LEU A 103 10.03 -3.36 4.94
CA LEU A 103 10.20 -4.30 3.82
C LEU A 103 10.52 -5.65 4.44
N SER A 104 9.65 -6.65 4.27
CA SER A 104 9.84 -7.98 4.86
C SER A 104 10.37 -8.96 3.82
N ILE A 105 9.88 -8.89 2.60
CA ILE A 105 10.36 -9.68 1.46
C ILE A 105 10.51 -8.72 0.27
N PRO A 106 11.72 -8.51 -0.24
CA PRO A 106 11.98 -7.53 -1.29
C PRO A 106 11.63 -8.07 -2.68
N HIS A 107 11.22 -7.16 -3.56
CA HIS A 107 11.19 -7.37 -5.02
C HIS A 107 11.54 -6.06 -5.70
N VAL A 108 12.64 -6.08 -6.43
CA VAL A 108 13.10 -4.87 -7.12
C VAL A 108 12.04 -4.28 -8.02
N GLY A 109 11.86 -2.96 -7.91
CA GLY A 109 10.86 -2.27 -8.71
C GLY A 109 10.92 -0.76 -8.60
N SER A 110 9.75 -0.14 -8.70
CA SER A 110 9.55 1.29 -8.53
C SER A 110 8.64 1.57 -7.34
N ALA A 111 8.85 2.70 -6.69
CA ALA A 111 8.00 3.14 -5.59
C ALA A 111 7.82 4.65 -5.61
N ASN A 112 6.74 5.13 -5.01
CA ASN A 112 6.53 6.54 -4.76
C ASN A 112 5.74 6.77 -3.47
N VAL A 113 5.77 8.01 -3.00
CA VAL A 113 4.90 8.52 -1.95
C VAL A 113 4.19 9.72 -2.51
N SER A 114 2.86 9.69 -2.48
CA SER A 114 2.02 10.71 -3.11
C SER A 114 0.87 11.11 -2.20
N ILE A 115 0.37 12.33 -2.37
CA ILE A 115 -0.94 12.69 -1.83
C ILE A 115 -1.99 12.27 -2.84
N VAL A 116 -2.99 11.52 -2.38
CA VAL A 116 -4.07 11.02 -3.21
C VAL A 116 -5.40 11.55 -2.70
N ASP A 117 -6.21 12.09 -3.61
CA ASP A 117 -7.63 12.38 -3.38
C ASP A 117 -8.39 11.06 -3.31
N THR A 118 -9.02 10.79 -2.17
CA THR A 118 -9.66 9.49 -1.90
C THR A 118 -10.95 9.29 -2.68
N LYS A 119 -11.58 10.38 -3.12
CA LYS A 119 -12.84 10.32 -3.88
C LYS A 119 -12.61 9.99 -5.35
N THR A 120 -11.53 10.49 -5.91
CA THR A 120 -11.23 10.36 -7.35
C THR A 120 -10.12 9.36 -7.64
N ASP A 121 -9.44 8.87 -6.61
CA ASP A 121 -8.25 8.01 -6.71
C ASP A 121 -7.18 8.62 -7.62
N THR A 122 -6.93 9.91 -7.45
CA THR A 122 -5.96 10.65 -8.26
C THR A 122 -4.89 11.30 -7.40
N ILE A 123 -3.65 11.28 -7.90
CA ILE A 123 -2.54 11.98 -7.25
C ILE A 123 -2.77 13.49 -7.35
N ILE A 124 -2.68 14.18 -6.22
CA ILE A 124 -2.69 15.65 -6.14
C ILE A 124 -1.26 16.16 -6.34
N GLY A 125 -1.05 16.94 -7.40
CA GLY A 125 0.26 17.47 -7.74
C GLY A 125 1.23 16.41 -8.29
N SER A 126 2.46 16.42 -7.79
CA SER A 126 3.51 15.44 -8.12
C SER A 126 3.80 14.53 -6.93
N PRO A 127 4.36 13.33 -7.14
CA PRO A 127 4.83 12.51 -6.03
C PRO A 127 5.78 13.29 -5.11
N LEU A 128 5.56 13.18 -3.80
CA LEU A 128 6.40 13.81 -2.77
C LEU A 128 7.80 13.20 -2.74
N LEU A 129 7.89 11.91 -3.07
CA LEU A 129 9.12 11.15 -3.17
C LEU A 129 8.95 10.05 -4.21
N SER A 130 10.01 9.73 -4.97
CA SER A 130 9.94 8.72 -6.02
C SER A 130 11.24 7.95 -6.16
N TRP A 131 11.11 6.65 -6.38
CA TRP A 131 12.17 5.73 -6.81
C TRP A 131 11.71 5.09 -8.12
N PRO A 132 12.12 5.64 -9.28
CA PRO A 132 11.67 5.14 -10.59
C PRO A 132 12.10 3.70 -10.87
N SER A 133 13.17 3.24 -10.20
CA SER A 133 13.71 1.88 -10.28
C SER A 133 14.62 1.58 -9.10
N GLY A 134 14.94 0.29 -8.87
CA GLY A 134 15.89 -0.13 -7.86
C GLY A 134 15.37 -0.06 -6.41
N TYR A 135 14.08 0.20 -6.21
CA TYR A 135 13.47 0.12 -4.90
C TYR A 135 13.33 -1.34 -4.47
N ALA A 136 13.68 -1.64 -3.21
CA ALA A 136 13.62 -2.96 -2.61
C ALA A 136 14.38 -4.05 -3.41
N ASP A 137 15.62 -3.72 -3.84
CA ASP A 137 16.50 -4.67 -4.52
C ASP A 137 16.87 -5.84 -3.60
N GLU A 138 16.61 -7.07 -4.04
CA GLU A 138 16.82 -8.30 -3.28
C GLU A 138 18.29 -8.50 -2.88
N ARG A 139 19.23 -8.13 -3.77
CA ARG A 139 20.67 -8.29 -3.49
C ARG A 139 21.10 -7.36 -2.39
N GLN A 140 20.62 -6.11 -2.42
CA GLN A 140 20.91 -5.13 -1.38
C GLN A 140 20.24 -5.52 -0.06
N PHE A 141 19.01 -6.00 -0.11
CA PHE A 141 18.27 -6.41 1.08
C PHE A 141 18.97 -7.56 1.82
N TYR A 142 19.27 -8.65 1.13
CA TYR A 142 19.94 -9.81 1.74
C TYR A 142 21.40 -9.55 2.10
N ALA A 143 22.05 -8.58 1.45
CA ALA A 143 23.37 -8.13 1.82
C ALA A 143 23.38 -7.09 2.97
N HIS A 144 22.19 -6.68 3.47
CA HIS A 144 22.02 -5.62 4.48
C HIS A 144 22.60 -4.26 4.04
N THR A 145 22.51 -3.96 2.75
CA THR A 145 23.01 -2.71 2.13
C THR A 145 21.88 -1.89 1.49
N THR A 146 20.61 -2.20 1.82
CA THR A 146 19.46 -1.40 1.36
C THR A 146 19.65 0.06 1.74
N PRO A 147 19.51 1.01 0.80
CA PRO A 147 19.61 2.43 1.12
C PRO A 147 18.61 2.82 2.21
N ALA A 148 19.10 3.50 3.26
CA ALA A 148 18.28 3.84 4.42
C ALA A 148 17.02 4.66 4.04
N ASN A 149 17.13 5.49 2.99
CA ASN A 149 16.02 6.30 2.49
C ASN A 149 14.93 5.49 1.76
N GLN A 150 15.06 4.19 1.61
CA GLN A 150 13.97 3.33 1.12
C GLN A 150 13.02 2.88 2.24
N THR A 151 13.48 2.93 3.49
CA THR A 151 12.69 2.50 4.65
C THR A 151 12.47 3.60 5.69
N LYS A 152 13.34 4.62 5.72
CA LYS A 152 13.22 5.78 6.62
C LYS A 152 13.51 7.04 5.85
N PHE A 153 12.46 7.84 5.63
CA PHE A 153 12.55 9.06 4.83
C PHE A 153 11.57 10.12 5.33
N ASN A 154 11.79 11.35 4.88
CA ASN A 154 10.84 12.43 5.13
C ASN A 154 10.18 12.84 3.82
N VAL A 155 8.91 13.23 3.90
CA VAL A 155 8.19 13.93 2.84
C VAL A 155 7.81 15.32 3.34
N THR A 156 7.66 16.28 2.43
CA THR A 156 7.22 17.64 2.77
C THR A 156 5.79 17.84 2.28
N ILE A 157 4.91 18.30 3.16
CA ILE A 157 3.54 18.66 2.80
C ILE A 157 3.58 19.89 1.86
N PRO A 158 2.99 19.81 0.65
CA PRO A 158 2.97 20.94 -0.27
C PRO A 158 2.27 22.19 0.29
N ASP A 159 2.73 23.36 -0.14
CA ASP A 159 2.16 24.63 0.28
C ASP A 159 0.89 25.01 -0.51
N ASP A 160 0.63 24.32 -1.61
CA ASP A 160 -0.40 24.64 -2.62
C ASP A 160 -1.62 23.70 -2.57
N LEU A 161 -1.79 22.90 -1.53
CA LEU A 161 -2.96 22.02 -1.40
C LEU A 161 -4.28 22.79 -1.20
N GLY A 162 -4.23 24.05 -0.76
CA GLY A 162 -5.40 24.86 -0.50
C GLY A 162 -6.34 24.18 0.51
N THR A 163 -7.62 24.02 0.16
CA THR A 163 -8.62 23.36 0.99
C THR A 163 -8.87 21.90 0.62
N GLN A 164 -8.14 21.34 -0.36
CA GLN A 164 -8.40 19.98 -0.84
C GLN A 164 -8.28 18.92 0.23
N CYS A 165 -7.31 19.07 1.14
CA CYS A 165 -7.07 18.12 2.23
C CYS A 165 -7.44 18.70 3.63
N SER A 166 -8.37 19.65 3.69
CA SER A 166 -8.83 20.22 4.98
C SER A 166 -9.79 19.30 5.75
N GLU A 167 -10.47 18.42 5.03
CA GLU A 167 -11.44 17.49 5.60
C GLU A 167 -10.82 16.11 5.81
N ALA A 168 -11.02 15.54 7.00
CA ALA A 168 -10.52 14.20 7.31
C ALA A 168 -11.16 13.14 6.41
N GLY A 169 -10.33 12.26 5.86
CA GLY A 169 -10.76 11.24 4.91
C GLY A 169 -10.76 11.69 3.45
N ALA A 170 -10.60 13.00 3.16
CA ALA A 170 -10.53 13.52 1.78
C ALA A 170 -9.20 13.18 1.08
N CYS A 171 -8.11 13.14 1.85
CA CYS A 171 -6.78 12.87 1.33
C CYS A 171 -6.05 11.82 2.16
N VAL A 172 -5.15 11.10 1.50
CA VAL A 172 -4.18 10.22 2.14
C VAL A 172 -2.78 10.52 1.62
N ILE A 173 -1.76 10.29 2.45
CA ILE A 173 -0.40 10.07 1.97
C ILE A 173 -0.29 8.59 1.69
N GLN A 174 -0.17 8.21 0.41
CA GLN A 174 -0.04 6.83 -0.03
C GLN A 174 1.43 6.53 -0.33
N TRP A 175 1.97 5.47 0.28
CA TRP A 175 3.15 4.78 -0.20
C TRP A 175 2.69 3.67 -1.13
N TRP A 176 3.22 3.68 -2.34
CA TRP A 176 2.92 2.73 -3.41
C TRP A 176 4.22 2.13 -3.92
N TRP A 177 4.27 0.82 -4.03
CA TRP A 177 5.42 0.07 -4.53
C TRP A 177 4.99 -1.02 -5.49
N TYR A 178 5.59 -1.07 -6.67
CA TYR A 178 5.40 -2.11 -7.66
C TYR A 178 6.67 -2.94 -7.81
N GLY A 179 6.65 -4.21 -7.38
CA GLY A 179 7.70 -5.20 -7.56
C GLY A 179 7.64 -5.79 -8.97
N THR A 180 8.53 -5.32 -9.87
CA THR A 180 8.46 -5.61 -11.31
C THR A 180 8.58 -7.11 -11.60
N GLY A 181 9.48 -7.82 -10.91
CA GLY A 181 9.70 -9.26 -11.12
C GLY A 181 8.52 -10.12 -10.67
N ALA A 182 7.90 -9.75 -9.55
CA ALA A 182 6.74 -10.43 -8.98
C ALA A 182 5.41 -9.99 -9.65
N ARG A 183 5.38 -8.81 -10.30
CA ARG A 183 4.18 -8.15 -10.81
C ARG A 183 3.16 -7.92 -9.70
N GLN A 184 3.61 -7.42 -8.56
CA GLN A 184 2.81 -7.21 -7.37
C GLN A 184 2.91 -5.77 -6.90
N THR A 185 1.76 -5.22 -6.51
CA THR A 185 1.59 -3.86 -6.02
C THR A 185 1.35 -3.88 -4.51
N TYR A 186 2.02 -3.00 -3.79
CA TYR A 186 1.90 -2.83 -2.34
C TYR A 186 1.50 -1.40 -2.04
N GLU A 187 0.58 -1.25 -1.12
CA GLU A 187 0.03 0.05 -0.75
C GLU A 187 -0.13 0.17 0.75
N SER A 188 0.07 1.37 1.24
CA SER A 188 -0.20 1.73 2.63
C SER A 188 -0.52 3.22 2.69
N CYS A 189 -1.57 3.61 3.40
CA CYS A 189 -2.11 4.96 3.39
C CYS A 189 -2.20 5.54 4.80
N ILE A 190 -1.80 6.81 4.93
CA ILE A 190 -1.92 7.61 6.15
C ILE A 190 -3.00 8.67 5.91
N ASP A 191 -4.07 8.66 6.70
CA ASP A 191 -5.08 9.72 6.69
C ASP A 191 -4.52 10.98 7.33
N PHE A 192 -4.76 12.13 6.70
CA PHE A 192 -4.31 13.41 7.25
C PHE A 192 -5.21 14.57 6.86
N THR A 193 -5.06 15.67 7.59
CA THR A 193 -5.61 16.99 7.24
C THR A 193 -4.50 18.02 7.22
N VAL A 194 -4.70 19.09 6.44
CA VAL A 194 -3.85 20.29 6.46
C VAL A 194 -4.62 21.41 7.12
N ALA A 195 -4.01 22.01 8.16
CA ALA A 195 -4.56 23.13 8.92
C ALA A 195 -3.93 24.47 8.46
#